data_be279599ab810210ca0b7c5fbf9ac41d
#
_entry.id   be279599ab810210ca0b7c5fbf9ac41d
#
_cell.length_a   1.000
_cell.length_b   1.000
_cell.length_c   1.000
_cell.angle_alpha   90.00
_cell.angle_beta   90.00
_cell.angle_gamma   90.00
#
_symmetry.space_group_name_H-M   'P 1'
#
loop_
_entity.id
_entity.type
_entity.pdbx_description
1 polymer ?
#
loop_
_entity_poly.entity_id
_entity_poly.type
_entity_poly.pdbx_seq_one_letter_code
_entity_poly.pdbx_strand_id
1 'polypeptide(L)'
;IMEFLPEIFWDLPDGKVSAARYRYHDHIAERFSSAFADTVGGWCRENGIALTGHMMDEPTLESQTGALGEAMRSYRSFGLPGIDMLCAWKEYTTAKQAQSAAHQFGYEGVLSELYGVTDWDFDFRGHKLNGDWQAALGVTVRVPHLSWVSMAGEAKRDYPASINYQSPWYKKYSCVEDHFARVNTAMTRGVPIVMVRVIHPVESFWLHWGPNDKSGLIREELDKNFQDLTKWLLFGSIDFDFISESLLPGLCPHADAPLRVGEMKYDVIVVPGCETLRSSTLDRLEKFREDGGRVIFLGEAPTLED
;
A
#
# COMPACT_ATOMS: atom_id res chain seq x y z
N ILE A 1 11.73 0.74 -26.75
CA ILE A 1 10.81 1.74 -26.15
C ILE A 1 10.69 2.98 -27.05
N MET A 2 11.79 3.57 -27.57
CA MET A 2 11.72 4.81 -28.35
C MET A 2 10.75 4.77 -29.55
N GLU A 3 10.67 3.64 -30.23
CA GLU A 3 9.76 3.42 -31.36
C GLU A 3 8.29 3.44 -30.93
N PHE A 4 8.00 3.03 -29.70
CA PHE A 4 6.65 2.91 -29.14
C PHE A 4 6.28 4.05 -28.17
N LEU A 5 7.14 5.08 -28.02
CA LEU A 5 6.84 6.24 -27.16
C LEU A 5 5.49 6.92 -27.47
N PRO A 6 5.05 7.02 -28.73
CA PRO A 6 3.72 7.58 -29.03
C PRO A 6 2.58 6.85 -28.31
N GLU A 7 2.69 5.55 -28.06
CA GLU A 7 1.65 4.74 -27.40
C GLU A 7 1.44 5.12 -25.93
N ILE A 8 2.41 5.79 -25.30
CA ILE A 8 2.28 6.29 -23.93
C ILE A 8 1.28 7.47 -23.89
N PHE A 9 1.19 8.24 -24.98
CA PHE A 9 0.41 9.47 -25.04
C PHE A 9 -0.88 9.35 -25.88
N TRP A 10 -0.92 8.40 -26.82
CA TRP A 10 -2.05 8.17 -27.70
C TRP A 10 -2.55 6.74 -27.62
N ASP A 11 -3.86 6.58 -27.74
CA ASP A 11 -4.46 5.26 -27.75
C ASP A 11 -4.19 4.52 -29.06
N LEU A 12 -4.09 3.21 -28.94
CA LEU A 12 -4.04 2.34 -30.10
C LEU A 12 -5.41 2.24 -30.78
N PRO A 13 -5.46 2.03 -32.11
CA PRO A 13 -6.70 1.74 -32.81
C PRO A 13 -7.45 0.54 -32.20
N ASP A 14 -8.76 0.54 -32.34
CA ASP A 14 -9.65 -0.57 -31.98
C ASP A 14 -9.64 -0.93 -30.49
N GLY A 15 -9.29 0.03 -29.61
CA GLY A 15 -9.30 -0.16 -28.16
C GLY A 15 -8.23 -1.13 -27.64
N LYS A 16 -7.19 -1.38 -28.42
CA LYS A 16 -6.08 -2.23 -28.00
C LYS A 16 -5.29 -1.59 -26.86
N VAL A 17 -4.94 -2.39 -25.89
CA VAL A 17 -4.04 -1.98 -24.80
C VAL A 17 -2.58 -1.90 -25.27
N SER A 18 -1.81 -1.03 -24.63
CA SER A 18 -0.41 -0.81 -25.00
C SER A 18 0.56 -1.53 -24.06
N ALA A 19 1.27 -2.52 -24.59
CA ALA A 19 2.39 -3.12 -23.90
C ALA A 19 3.53 -2.11 -23.61
N ALA A 20 3.61 -1.02 -24.39
CA ALA A 20 4.60 0.03 -24.12
C ALA A 20 4.26 0.81 -22.85
N ARG A 21 2.98 1.08 -22.55
CA ARG A 21 2.51 1.67 -21.29
C ARG A 21 2.88 0.80 -20.10
N TYR A 22 2.56 -0.49 -20.18
CA TYR A 22 2.93 -1.47 -19.16
C TYR A 22 4.42 -1.43 -18.86
N ARG A 23 5.27 -1.63 -19.88
CA ARG A 23 6.72 -1.66 -19.74
C ARG A 23 7.31 -0.35 -19.25
N TYR A 24 6.71 0.77 -19.63
CA TYR A 24 7.13 2.09 -19.16
C TYR A 24 6.90 2.24 -17.65
N HIS A 25 5.69 1.93 -17.17
CA HIS A 25 5.36 2.07 -15.75
C HIS A 25 6.08 1.03 -14.89
N ASP A 26 6.23 -0.21 -15.35
CA ASP A 26 7.05 -1.21 -14.66
C ASP A 26 8.51 -0.73 -14.52
N HIS A 27 9.06 -0.16 -15.61
CA HIS A 27 10.41 0.40 -15.56
C HIS A 27 10.52 1.60 -14.61
N ILE A 28 9.54 2.52 -14.60
CA ILE A 28 9.53 3.67 -13.68
C ILE A 28 9.46 3.18 -12.23
N ALA A 29 8.54 2.25 -11.91
CA ALA A 29 8.40 1.69 -10.57
C ALA A 29 9.70 1.03 -10.09
N GLU A 30 10.36 0.23 -10.95
CA GLU A 30 11.64 -0.40 -10.60
C GLU A 30 12.77 0.61 -10.47
N ARG A 31 12.85 1.60 -11.37
CA ARG A 31 13.89 2.64 -11.31
C ARG A 31 13.75 3.53 -10.08
N PHE A 32 12.51 3.88 -9.72
CA PHE A 32 12.25 4.64 -8.50
C PHE A 32 12.68 3.83 -7.27
N SER A 33 12.21 2.59 -7.16
CA SER A 33 12.54 1.71 -6.03
C SER A 33 14.05 1.47 -5.92
N SER A 34 14.72 1.13 -7.03
CA SER A 34 16.16 0.84 -7.01
C SER A 34 17.03 2.08 -6.75
N ALA A 35 16.69 3.23 -7.35
CA ALA A 35 17.48 4.44 -7.22
C ALA A 35 17.30 5.13 -5.86
N PHE A 36 16.12 5.06 -5.28
CA PHE A 36 15.79 5.68 -4.00
C PHE A 36 15.77 4.67 -2.86
N ALA A 37 14.74 3.82 -2.81
CA ALA A 37 14.48 2.96 -1.65
C ALA A 37 15.61 1.94 -1.39
N ASP A 38 16.09 1.26 -2.44
CA ASP A 38 17.17 0.28 -2.28
C ASP A 38 18.49 0.94 -1.91
N THR A 39 18.80 2.09 -2.52
CA THR A 39 20.03 2.83 -2.24
C THR A 39 20.06 3.34 -0.80
N VAL A 40 19.00 4.04 -0.37
CA VAL A 40 18.94 4.61 0.98
C VAL A 40 18.76 3.51 2.02
N GLY A 41 17.88 2.54 1.77
CA GLY A 41 17.65 1.41 2.67
C GLY A 41 18.88 0.52 2.83
N GLY A 42 19.65 0.31 1.75
CA GLY A 42 20.95 -0.37 1.80
C GLY A 42 21.93 0.34 2.72
N TRP A 43 22.12 1.63 2.51
CA TRP A 43 22.99 2.45 3.36
C TRP A 43 22.54 2.44 4.83
N CYS A 44 21.22 2.57 5.08
CA CYS A 44 20.68 2.50 6.45
C CYS A 44 21.04 1.18 7.14
N ARG A 45 20.82 0.06 6.45
CA ARG A 45 21.17 -1.28 7.00
C ARG A 45 22.67 -1.40 7.31
N GLU A 46 23.52 -0.96 6.42
CA GLU A 46 24.99 -0.97 6.62
C GLU A 46 25.44 -0.11 7.80
N ASN A 47 24.69 0.91 8.16
CA ASN A 47 24.96 1.81 9.26
C ASN A 47 24.13 1.52 10.54
N GLY A 48 23.41 0.40 10.59
CA GLY A 48 22.69 -0.04 11.79
C GLY A 48 21.46 0.81 12.15
N ILE A 49 20.86 1.48 11.15
CA ILE A 49 19.62 2.24 11.30
C ILE A 49 18.58 1.73 10.29
N ALA A 50 17.30 1.98 10.55
CA ALA A 50 16.21 1.59 9.68
C ALA A 50 15.75 2.76 8.80
N LEU A 51 15.55 2.52 7.50
CA LEU A 51 14.80 3.44 6.66
C LEU A 51 13.32 3.31 7.02
N THR A 52 12.67 4.43 7.28
CA THR A 52 11.22 4.54 7.46
C THR A 52 10.67 5.77 6.76
N GLY A 53 9.37 5.82 6.58
CA GLY A 53 8.63 6.89 5.92
C GLY A 53 7.52 6.31 5.04
N HIS A 54 6.76 7.17 4.41
CA HIS A 54 5.69 6.78 3.49
C HIS A 54 6.10 6.95 2.03
N MET A 55 5.35 6.33 1.14
CA MET A 55 5.45 6.59 -0.29
C MET A 55 4.58 7.79 -0.66
N MET A 56 4.33 8.02 -1.93
CA MET A 56 3.53 9.15 -2.40
C MET A 56 2.31 8.63 -3.15
N ASP A 57 1.14 9.20 -2.81
CA ASP A 57 -0.12 8.96 -3.53
C ASP A 57 -0.55 7.48 -3.59
N GLU A 58 -0.44 6.74 -2.48
CA GLU A 58 -0.72 5.31 -2.42
C GLU A 58 -2.20 4.90 -2.52
N PRO A 59 -3.22 5.76 -2.25
CA PRO A 59 -4.57 5.28 -2.00
C PRO A 59 -5.27 4.70 -3.23
N THR A 60 -4.95 5.14 -4.44
CA THR A 60 -5.59 4.66 -5.67
C THR A 60 -4.57 4.11 -6.68
N LEU A 61 -5.02 3.30 -7.63
CA LEU A 61 -4.17 2.81 -8.71
C LEU A 61 -3.73 3.97 -9.62
N GLU A 62 -4.63 4.95 -9.82
CA GLU A 62 -4.34 6.13 -10.62
C GLU A 62 -3.27 7.00 -9.97
N SER A 63 -3.46 7.35 -8.70
CA SER A 63 -2.53 8.25 -8.00
C SER A 63 -1.14 7.64 -7.88
N GLN A 64 -1.01 6.38 -7.46
CA GLN A 64 0.30 5.73 -7.37
C GLN A 64 0.96 5.51 -8.74
N THR A 65 0.19 5.22 -9.79
CA THR A 65 0.75 5.12 -11.15
C THR A 65 1.32 6.45 -11.62
N GLY A 66 0.60 7.55 -11.36
CA GLY A 66 1.05 8.90 -11.71
C GLY A 66 2.28 9.36 -10.93
N ALA A 67 2.39 8.98 -9.66
CA ALA A 67 3.47 9.44 -8.78
C ALA A 67 4.75 8.60 -8.92
N LEU A 68 4.65 7.27 -8.91
CA LEU A 68 5.82 6.38 -8.78
C LEU A 68 5.66 4.99 -9.44
N GLY A 69 4.55 4.76 -10.11
CA GLY A 69 4.21 3.50 -10.77
C GLY A 69 3.55 2.49 -9.85
N GLU A 70 4.16 2.17 -8.71
CA GLU A 70 3.68 1.21 -7.72
C GLU A 70 4.24 1.54 -6.32
N ALA A 71 3.39 1.58 -5.31
CA ALA A 71 3.80 1.91 -3.95
C ALA A 71 4.51 0.73 -3.24
N MET A 72 3.98 -0.50 -3.35
CA MET A 72 4.44 -1.66 -2.57
C MET A 72 5.90 -2.05 -2.85
N ARG A 73 6.35 -1.89 -4.09
CA ARG A 73 7.69 -2.32 -4.53
C ARG A 73 8.82 -1.69 -3.72
N SER A 74 8.66 -0.43 -3.35
CA SER A 74 9.67 0.31 -2.60
C SER A 74 9.84 -0.18 -1.16
N TYR A 75 8.80 -0.72 -0.55
CA TYR A 75 8.85 -1.21 0.83
C TYR A 75 9.82 -2.39 1.04
N ARG A 76 10.27 -3.06 -0.03
CA ARG A 76 11.27 -4.14 0.04
C ARG A 76 12.57 -3.74 0.72
N SER A 77 12.89 -2.46 0.74
CA SER A 77 14.13 -1.93 1.29
C SER A 77 13.96 -1.05 2.51
N PHE A 78 12.74 -0.90 2.99
CA PHE A 78 12.45 -0.24 4.26
C PHE A 78 12.79 -1.17 5.44
N GLY A 79 13.08 -0.57 6.59
CA GLY A 79 13.14 -1.31 7.85
C GLY A 79 11.83 -1.23 8.62
N LEU A 80 11.02 -0.21 8.32
CA LEU A 80 9.70 0.01 8.85
C LEU A 80 8.87 0.75 7.80
N PRO A 81 7.98 0.06 7.05
CA PRO A 81 7.09 0.71 6.10
C PRO A 81 6.23 1.76 6.78
N GLY A 82 5.97 2.86 6.12
CA GLY A 82 5.16 3.95 6.67
C GLY A 82 4.02 4.34 5.74
N ILE A 83 3.07 5.06 6.33
CA ILE A 83 1.95 5.71 5.65
C ILE A 83 1.79 7.13 6.18
N ASP A 84 1.19 8.00 5.39
CA ASP A 84 0.72 9.32 5.80
C ASP A 84 -0.81 9.34 5.72
N MET A 85 -1.43 9.74 6.83
CA MET A 85 -2.89 9.72 6.93
C MET A 85 -3.41 11.12 7.27
N LEU A 86 -3.52 11.93 6.24
CA LEU A 86 -4.00 13.31 6.35
C LEU A 86 -5.49 13.38 6.73
N CYS A 87 -5.86 14.45 7.38
CA CYS A 87 -7.21 14.69 7.84
C CYS A 87 -7.70 13.53 8.74
N ALA A 88 -8.98 13.27 8.70
CA ALA A 88 -9.59 12.08 9.32
C ALA A 88 -10.02 11.06 8.25
N TRP A 89 -9.39 11.07 7.09
CA TRP A 89 -9.70 10.15 6.00
C TRP A 89 -9.31 8.72 6.36
N LYS A 90 -9.97 7.77 5.74
CA LYS A 90 -9.75 6.35 5.98
C LYS A 90 -9.30 5.69 4.68
N GLU A 91 -8.02 5.76 4.42
CA GLU A 91 -7.39 5.17 3.25
C GLU A 91 -6.98 3.72 3.57
N TYR A 92 -7.96 2.82 3.50
CA TYR A 92 -7.74 1.42 3.84
C TYR A 92 -6.74 0.73 2.90
N THR A 93 -6.72 1.11 1.63
CA THR A 93 -5.77 0.58 0.63
C THR A 93 -4.35 0.96 0.96
N THR A 94 -4.09 2.22 1.34
CA THR A 94 -2.79 2.71 1.79
C THR A 94 -2.28 1.89 2.98
N ALA A 95 -3.11 1.76 4.02
CA ALA A 95 -2.75 1.00 5.21
C ALA A 95 -2.50 -0.48 4.91
N LYS A 96 -3.35 -1.11 4.09
CA LYS A 96 -3.21 -2.53 3.73
C LYS A 96 -2.00 -2.84 2.87
N GLN A 97 -1.60 -1.93 1.99
CA GLN A 97 -0.37 -2.10 1.19
C GLN A 97 0.88 -2.12 2.11
N ALA A 98 0.99 -1.15 3.02
CA ALA A 98 2.11 -1.10 3.97
C ALA A 98 2.10 -2.27 4.96
N GLN A 99 0.92 -2.65 5.49
CA GLN A 99 0.76 -3.81 6.36
C GLN A 99 1.18 -5.10 5.65
N SER A 100 0.74 -5.30 4.42
CA SER A 100 1.09 -6.47 3.62
C SER A 100 2.59 -6.60 3.40
N ALA A 101 3.26 -5.50 3.13
CA ALA A 101 4.71 -5.48 3.04
C ALA A 101 5.37 -5.81 4.39
N ALA A 102 4.88 -5.22 5.49
CA ALA A 102 5.40 -5.52 6.83
C ALA A 102 5.29 -7.01 7.17
N HIS A 103 4.15 -7.64 6.87
CA HIS A 103 3.93 -9.06 7.07
C HIS A 103 4.89 -9.92 6.23
N GLN A 104 4.98 -9.66 4.94
CA GLN A 104 5.75 -10.49 4.00
C GLN A 104 7.26 -10.39 4.20
N PHE A 105 7.75 -9.19 4.53
CA PHE A 105 9.18 -8.98 4.81
C PHE A 105 9.56 -9.25 6.27
N GLY A 106 8.59 -9.51 7.16
CA GLY A 106 8.84 -9.77 8.57
C GLY A 106 9.25 -8.53 9.37
N TYR A 107 8.74 -7.35 8.99
CA TYR A 107 8.99 -6.12 9.73
C TYR A 107 8.11 -6.04 10.99
N GLU A 108 8.55 -5.26 11.99
CA GLU A 108 7.88 -5.17 13.30
C GLU A 108 6.51 -4.47 13.28
N GLY A 109 6.15 -3.85 12.16
CA GLY A 109 4.87 -3.17 11.98
C GLY A 109 4.93 -2.07 10.94
N VAL A 110 4.01 -1.12 11.05
CA VAL A 110 3.86 0.03 10.15
C VAL A 110 3.94 1.32 10.96
N LEU A 111 4.68 2.30 10.44
CA LEU A 111 4.66 3.67 10.95
C LEU A 111 3.50 4.43 10.27
N SER A 112 2.83 5.31 11.00
CA SER A 112 1.91 6.27 10.42
C SER A 112 2.23 7.68 10.88
N GLU A 113 2.40 8.59 9.94
CA GLU A 113 2.21 10.01 10.16
C GLU A 113 0.70 10.28 10.17
N LEU A 114 0.19 10.85 11.25
CA LEU A 114 -1.25 10.96 11.43
C LEU A 114 -1.64 12.23 12.19
N TYR A 115 -2.91 12.63 12.08
CA TYR A 115 -3.55 13.81 12.67
C TYR A 115 -3.27 15.14 11.94
N GLY A 116 -2.40 15.16 10.93
CA GLY A 116 -2.18 16.37 10.14
C GLY A 116 -3.45 16.83 9.43
N VAL A 117 -3.61 18.14 9.31
CA VAL A 117 -4.75 18.78 8.60
C VAL A 117 -6.13 18.43 9.20
N THR A 118 -6.19 18.11 10.49
CA THR A 118 -7.44 17.75 11.18
C THR A 118 -8.13 18.93 11.85
N ASP A 119 -7.51 20.12 11.79
CA ASP A 119 -7.96 21.37 12.39
C ASP A 119 -7.79 21.48 13.91
N TRP A 120 -7.99 22.69 14.45
CA TRP A 120 -7.71 23.04 15.85
C TRP A 120 -8.72 22.48 16.84
N ASP A 121 -9.89 22.06 16.39
CA ASP A 121 -10.94 21.44 17.19
C ASP A 121 -10.84 19.90 17.29
N PHE A 122 -9.80 19.31 16.71
CA PHE A 122 -9.59 17.85 16.73
C PHE A 122 -9.33 17.35 18.15
N ASP A 123 -10.34 16.73 18.74
CA ASP A 123 -10.38 16.28 20.12
C ASP A 123 -9.83 14.86 20.36
N PHE A 124 -9.86 14.37 21.60
CA PHE A 124 -9.39 13.04 21.95
C PHE A 124 -10.20 11.91 21.31
N ARG A 125 -11.46 12.12 20.95
CA ARG A 125 -12.27 11.14 20.24
C ARG A 125 -11.76 10.97 18.81
N GLY A 126 -11.43 12.08 18.16
CA GLY A 126 -10.81 12.07 16.84
C GLY A 126 -9.46 11.36 16.85
N HIS A 127 -8.57 11.70 17.79
CA HIS A 127 -7.28 11.04 17.96
C HIS A 127 -7.43 9.53 18.20
N LYS A 128 -8.35 9.14 19.10
CA LYS A 128 -8.61 7.73 19.40
C LYS A 128 -9.15 7.00 18.18
N LEU A 129 -10.19 7.53 17.54
CA LEU A 129 -10.81 6.87 16.37
C LEU A 129 -9.82 6.69 15.23
N ASN A 130 -9.05 7.74 14.91
CA ASN A 130 -8.09 7.68 13.82
C ASN A 130 -6.95 6.69 14.11
N GLY A 131 -6.44 6.68 15.33
CA GLY A 131 -5.39 5.74 15.71
C GLY A 131 -5.89 4.29 15.87
N ASP A 132 -7.12 4.06 16.36
CA ASP A 132 -7.65 2.71 16.60
C ASP A 132 -7.81 1.89 15.29
N TRP A 133 -8.40 2.49 14.24
CA TRP A 133 -8.57 1.76 12.98
C TRP A 133 -7.23 1.50 12.28
N GLN A 134 -6.28 2.43 12.41
CA GLN A 134 -4.94 2.24 11.88
C GLN A 134 -4.17 1.16 12.66
N ALA A 135 -4.31 1.14 13.99
CA ALA A 135 -3.74 0.06 14.80
C ALA A 135 -4.31 -1.32 14.43
N ALA A 136 -5.63 -1.40 14.15
CA ALA A 136 -6.26 -2.62 13.67
C ALA A 136 -5.71 -3.09 12.30
N LEU A 137 -5.15 -2.18 11.50
CA LEU A 137 -4.49 -2.46 10.22
C LEU A 137 -2.95 -2.46 10.31
N GLY A 138 -2.41 -2.73 11.50
CA GLY A 138 -0.97 -3.00 11.68
C GLY A 138 -0.09 -1.79 11.98
N VAL A 139 -0.67 -0.60 12.17
CA VAL A 139 0.11 0.57 12.61
C VAL A 139 0.51 0.40 14.08
N THR A 140 1.80 0.30 14.31
CA THR A 140 2.40 0.13 15.65
C THR A 140 3.24 1.32 16.08
N VAL A 141 3.69 2.13 15.13
CA VAL A 141 4.45 3.35 15.39
C VAL A 141 3.66 4.55 14.90
N ARG A 142 3.28 5.43 15.83
CA ARG A 142 2.52 6.65 15.54
C ARG A 142 3.41 7.86 15.61
N VAL A 143 3.43 8.66 14.56
CA VAL A 143 4.14 9.94 14.46
C VAL A 143 3.10 11.04 14.31
N PRO A 144 2.64 11.64 15.43
CA PRO A 144 1.65 12.71 15.35
C PRO A 144 2.16 13.91 14.56
N HIS A 145 1.43 14.31 13.56
CA HIS A 145 1.62 15.58 12.88
C HIS A 145 0.70 16.63 13.51
N LEU A 146 1.22 17.53 14.35
CA LEU A 146 2.59 17.62 14.78
C LEU A 146 2.68 18.37 16.13
N SER A 147 3.85 18.86 16.45
CA SER A 147 4.12 19.70 17.61
C SER A 147 5.08 20.82 17.22
N TRP A 148 4.64 22.07 17.28
CA TRP A 148 5.48 23.22 16.96
C TRP A 148 6.22 23.76 18.18
N VAL A 149 7.49 24.09 18.02
CA VAL A 149 8.26 24.80 19.05
C VAL A 149 7.73 26.24 19.23
N SER A 150 7.30 26.87 18.15
CA SER A 150 6.79 28.24 18.14
C SER A 150 5.73 28.40 17.06
N MET A 151 4.74 29.25 17.29
CA MET A 151 3.72 29.66 16.31
C MET A 151 4.17 30.85 15.45
N ALA A 152 5.42 31.28 15.55
CA ALA A 152 5.94 32.32 14.68
C ALA A 152 6.11 31.78 13.24
N GLY A 153 5.55 32.52 12.27
CA GLY A 153 5.50 32.14 10.86
C GLY A 153 4.15 31.58 10.43
N GLU A 154 3.69 31.94 9.23
CA GLU A 154 2.33 31.62 8.75
C GLU A 154 2.13 30.14 8.47
N ALA A 155 3.13 29.49 7.86
CA ALA A 155 3.07 28.06 7.51
C ALA A 155 2.73 27.13 8.69
N LYS A 156 2.98 27.55 9.93
CA LYS A 156 2.66 26.76 11.12
C LYS A 156 1.17 26.75 11.47
N ARG A 157 0.34 27.48 10.73
CA ARG A 157 -1.10 27.53 10.95
C ARG A 157 -1.87 26.65 9.96
N ASP A 158 -1.18 26.13 8.97
CA ASP A 158 -1.81 25.46 7.83
C ASP A 158 -2.19 24.00 8.12
N TYR A 159 -1.51 23.34 9.06
CA TYR A 159 -1.62 21.88 9.27
C TYR A 159 -1.84 21.47 10.75
N PRO A 160 -2.82 22.06 11.48
CA PRO A 160 -3.17 21.54 12.80
C PRO A 160 -3.76 20.12 12.65
N ALA A 161 -3.89 19.29 13.73
CA ALA A 161 -3.81 19.72 15.11
C ALA A 161 -2.38 19.73 15.65
N SER A 162 -2.20 20.45 16.76
CA SER A 162 -1.00 20.33 17.59
C SER A 162 -1.28 19.49 18.84
N ILE A 163 -0.34 18.63 19.19
CA ILE A 163 -0.40 17.83 20.43
C ILE A 163 0.31 18.53 21.61
N ASN A 164 0.80 19.75 21.42
CA ASN A 164 1.57 20.50 22.41
C ASN A 164 0.80 21.74 22.91
N TYR A 165 1.51 22.66 23.56
CA TYR A 165 0.96 23.84 24.28
C TYR A 165 0.03 24.73 23.45
N GLN A 166 0.04 24.60 22.13
CA GLN A 166 -0.89 25.32 21.25
C GLN A 166 -2.34 24.80 21.36
N SER A 167 -2.53 23.58 21.86
CA SER A 167 -3.86 23.02 22.10
C SER A 167 -4.24 23.12 23.59
N PRO A 168 -5.48 23.49 23.92
CA PRO A 168 -5.88 23.75 25.32
C PRO A 168 -5.86 22.47 26.18
N TRP A 169 -5.94 21.29 25.56
CA TRP A 169 -5.98 19.98 26.23
C TRP A 169 -4.60 19.30 26.33
N TYR A 170 -3.51 19.94 25.89
CA TYR A 170 -2.20 19.27 25.76
C TYR A 170 -1.69 18.60 27.05
N LYS A 171 -1.97 19.21 28.22
CA LYS A 171 -1.59 18.64 29.53
C LYS A 171 -2.28 17.31 29.85
N LYS A 172 -3.33 16.96 29.10
CA LYS A 172 -4.09 15.69 29.23
C LYS A 172 -3.83 14.73 28.10
N TYR A 173 -2.91 15.05 27.21
CA TYR A 173 -2.62 14.19 26.04
C TYR A 173 -2.13 12.79 26.42
N SER A 174 -1.60 12.61 27.63
CA SER A 174 -1.29 11.29 28.18
C SER A 174 -2.47 10.31 28.14
N CYS A 175 -3.71 10.79 28.16
CA CYS A 175 -4.89 9.93 28.02
C CYS A 175 -4.90 9.19 26.66
N VAL A 176 -4.43 9.85 25.59
CA VAL A 176 -4.29 9.26 24.24
C VAL A 176 -3.09 8.33 24.21
N GLU A 177 -1.93 8.76 24.73
CA GLU A 177 -0.71 7.97 24.70
C GLU A 177 -0.82 6.71 25.57
N ASP A 178 -1.42 6.78 26.75
CA ASP A 178 -1.67 5.61 27.61
C ASP A 178 -2.63 4.61 26.96
N HIS A 179 -3.62 5.08 26.18
CA HIS A 179 -4.49 4.22 25.41
C HIS A 179 -3.69 3.43 24.37
N PHE A 180 -2.91 4.12 23.55
CA PHE A 180 -2.14 3.46 22.49
C PHE A 180 -0.95 2.65 23.01
N ALA A 181 -0.36 2.98 24.14
CA ALA A 181 0.61 2.12 24.81
C ALA A 181 0.01 0.73 25.14
N ARG A 182 -1.25 0.71 25.60
CA ARG A 182 -1.98 -0.55 25.85
C ARG A 182 -2.35 -1.28 24.56
N VAL A 183 -2.85 -0.55 23.55
CA VAL A 183 -3.19 -1.12 22.23
C VAL A 183 -1.95 -1.72 21.59
N ASN A 184 -0.85 -0.99 21.52
CA ASN A 184 0.39 -1.50 20.93
C ASN A 184 0.93 -2.73 21.68
N THR A 185 0.84 -2.75 23.02
CA THR A 185 1.23 -3.94 23.79
C THR A 185 0.46 -5.19 23.38
N ALA A 186 -0.82 -5.05 23.01
CA ALA A 186 -1.62 -6.17 22.53
C ALA A 186 -1.29 -6.50 21.06
N MET A 187 -1.18 -5.49 20.21
CA MET A 187 -1.03 -5.66 18.76
C MET A 187 0.37 -6.12 18.32
N THR A 188 1.41 -5.89 19.14
CA THR A 188 2.80 -6.29 18.83
C THR A 188 3.18 -7.65 19.43
N ARG A 189 2.24 -8.36 20.08
CA ARG A 189 2.48 -9.69 20.62
C ARG A 189 1.87 -10.76 19.75
N GLY A 190 2.67 -11.76 19.41
CA GLY A 190 2.27 -12.85 18.52
C GLY A 190 2.66 -12.60 17.07
N VAL A 191 2.01 -13.33 16.19
CA VAL A 191 2.21 -13.25 14.74
C VAL A 191 0.85 -13.04 14.05
N PRO A 192 0.78 -12.30 12.94
CA PRO A 192 -0.45 -12.15 12.20
C PRO A 192 -0.89 -13.49 11.60
N ILE A 193 -2.19 -13.75 11.60
CA ILE A 193 -2.80 -14.91 10.93
C ILE A 193 -3.65 -14.37 9.80
N VAL A 194 -3.09 -14.39 8.59
CA VAL A 194 -3.76 -13.93 7.37
C VAL A 194 -3.75 -15.07 6.36
N MET A 195 -4.95 -15.55 6.00
CA MET A 195 -5.10 -16.73 5.13
C MET A 195 -5.36 -16.36 3.68
N VAL A 196 -5.78 -15.13 3.43
CA VAL A 196 -6.18 -14.64 2.12
C VAL A 196 -5.13 -13.68 1.58
N ARG A 197 -4.79 -13.86 0.31
CA ARG A 197 -3.90 -13.00 -0.42
C ARG A 197 -4.57 -12.46 -1.66
N VAL A 198 -4.41 -11.18 -1.94
CA VAL A 198 -4.97 -10.50 -3.11
C VAL A 198 -3.84 -10.04 -4.01
N ILE A 199 -3.89 -10.37 -5.29
CA ILE A 199 -2.97 -9.80 -6.29
C ILE A 199 -3.24 -8.30 -6.39
N HIS A 200 -2.19 -7.49 -6.30
CA HIS A 200 -2.31 -6.05 -6.46
C HIS A 200 -2.51 -5.69 -7.94
N PRO A 201 -3.64 -5.06 -8.32
CA PRO A 201 -4.03 -5.00 -9.73
C PRO A 201 -3.42 -3.82 -10.51
N VAL A 202 -2.33 -3.23 -10.03
CA VAL A 202 -1.75 -2.01 -10.62
C VAL A 202 -1.25 -2.22 -12.05
N GLU A 203 -0.80 -3.43 -12.38
CA GLU A 203 -0.25 -3.71 -13.70
C GLU A 203 -1.30 -3.69 -14.80
N SER A 204 -2.52 -4.13 -14.49
CA SER A 204 -3.66 -3.95 -15.41
C SER A 204 -4.05 -2.48 -15.58
N PHE A 205 -3.89 -1.67 -14.53
CA PHE A 205 -4.13 -0.24 -14.62
C PHE A 205 -3.10 0.45 -15.56
N TRP A 206 -1.85 0.04 -15.56
CA TRP A 206 -0.82 0.60 -16.44
C TRP A 206 -1.15 0.46 -17.93
N LEU A 207 -1.81 -0.62 -18.32
CA LEU A 207 -2.24 -0.84 -19.72
C LEU A 207 -3.15 0.27 -20.23
N HIS A 208 -3.96 0.86 -19.33
CA HIS A 208 -4.95 1.90 -19.63
C HIS A 208 -4.46 3.31 -19.30
N TRP A 209 -3.21 3.48 -18.87
CA TRP A 209 -2.67 4.82 -18.61
C TRP A 209 -2.55 5.62 -19.89
N GLY A 210 -3.44 6.58 -20.10
CA GLY A 210 -3.53 7.35 -21.32
C GLY A 210 -4.48 8.54 -21.20
N PRO A 211 -4.90 9.13 -22.32
CA PRO A 211 -5.81 10.26 -22.33
C PRO A 211 -7.15 9.95 -21.64
N ASN A 212 -7.60 10.89 -20.79
CA ASN A 212 -8.81 10.69 -19.96
C ASN A 212 -10.10 10.51 -20.77
N ASP A 213 -10.20 11.17 -21.92
CA ASP A 213 -11.36 11.08 -22.79
C ASP A 213 -11.55 9.70 -23.43
N LYS A 214 -10.55 8.82 -23.37
CA LYS A 214 -10.57 7.49 -23.97
C LYS A 214 -10.57 6.38 -22.91
N SER A 215 -9.65 6.42 -21.98
CA SER A 215 -9.44 5.35 -21.00
C SER A 215 -9.92 5.70 -19.58
N GLY A 216 -10.42 6.92 -19.37
CA GLY A 216 -10.81 7.40 -18.04
C GLY A 216 -11.84 6.51 -17.35
N LEU A 217 -12.89 6.07 -18.06
CA LEU A 217 -13.93 5.23 -17.46
C LEU A 217 -13.42 3.85 -17.03
N ILE A 218 -12.53 3.24 -17.83
CA ILE A 218 -11.94 1.94 -17.49
C ILE A 218 -11.04 2.08 -16.26
N ARG A 219 -10.23 3.14 -16.21
CA ARG A 219 -9.36 3.43 -15.06
C ARG A 219 -10.16 3.69 -13.79
N GLU A 220 -11.25 4.46 -13.88
CA GLU A 220 -12.16 4.72 -12.76
C GLU A 220 -12.82 3.42 -12.26
N GLU A 221 -13.19 2.51 -13.15
CA GLU A 221 -13.74 1.21 -12.79
C GLU A 221 -12.70 0.33 -12.09
N LEU A 222 -11.47 0.26 -12.59
CA LEU A 222 -10.36 -0.49 -11.96
C LEU A 222 -10.06 0.04 -10.55
N ASP A 223 -9.97 1.36 -10.39
CA ASP A 223 -9.79 1.98 -9.08
C ASP A 223 -10.94 1.68 -8.13
N LYS A 224 -12.16 1.81 -8.61
CA LYS A 224 -13.35 1.51 -7.83
C LYS A 224 -13.35 0.05 -7.36
N ASN A 225 -13.03 -0.89 -8.23
CA ASN A 225 -12.97 -2.31 -7.90
C ASN A 225 -11.89 -2.60 -6.85
N PHE A 226 -10.72 -1.97 -6.96
CA PHE A 226 -9.64 -2.07 -5.97
C PHE A 226 -10.08 -1.55 -4.59
N GLN A 227 -10.71 -0.38 -4.54
CA GLN A 227 -11.23 0.21 -3.31
C GLN A 227 -12.37 -0.62 -2.70
N ASP A 228 -13.31 -1.05 -3.52
CA ASP A 228 -14.48 -1.80 -3.07
C ASP A 228 -14.09 -3.18 -2.56
N LEU A 229 -13.19 -3.89 -3.24
CA LEU A 229 -12.69 -5.19 -2.78
C LEU A 229 -12.03 -5.06 -1.40
N THR A 230 -11.19 -4.05 -1.23
CA THR A 230 -10.55 -3.77 0.07
C THR A 230 -11.60 -3.61 1.17
N LYS A 231 -12.63 -2.78 0.93
CA LYS A 231 -13.71 -2.55 1.89
C LYS A 231 -14.54 -3.80 2.13
N TRP A 232 -14.90 -4.56 1.10
CA TRP A 232 -15.70 -5.78 1.24
C TRP A 232 -15.00 -6.83 2.10
N LEU A 233 -13.70 -7.02 1.90
CA LEU A 233 -12.93 -7.96 2.72
C LEU A 233 -12.85 -7.48 4.17
N LEU A 234 -12.43 -6.24 4.40
CA LEU A 234 -12.28 -5.68 5.76
C LEU A 234 -13.60 -5.64 6.53
N PHE A 235 -14.66 -5.12 5.92
CA PHE A 235 -15.98 -5.07 6.57
C PHE A 235 -16.69 -6.43 6.63
N GLY A 236 -16.27 -7.39 5.81
CA GLY A 236 -16.64 -8.79 5.92
C GLY A 236 -15.86 -9.56 6.99
N SER A 237 -14.98 -8.88 7.74
CA SER A 237 -14.10 -9.48 8.75
C SER A 237 -13.16 -10.56 8.16
N ILE A 238 -12.74 -10.36 6.93
CA ILE A 238 -11.75 -11.19 6.25
C ILE A 238 -10.47 -10.38 6.15
N ASP A 239 -9.47 -10.75 6.95
CA ASP A 239 -8.16 -10.16 6.82
C ASP A 239 -7.41 -10.74 5.62
N PHE A 240 -6.61 -9.91 4.96
CA PHE A 240 -5.90 -10.28 3.74
C PHE A 240 -4.62 -9.45 3.58
N ASP A 241 -3.71 -9.92 2.75
CA ASP A 241 -2.56 -9.15 2.32
C ASP A 241 -2.57 -8.96 0.80
N PHE A 242 -2.18 -7.78 0.35
CA PHE A 242 -1.82 -7.57 -1.05
C PHE A 242 -0.46 -8.19 -1.37
N ILE A 243 -0.25 -8.54 -2.62
CA ILE A 243 1.07 -8.84 -3.16
C ILE A 243 1.29 -8.14 -4.49
N SER A 244 2.39 -7.44 -4.60
CA SER A 244 2.91 -7.00 -5.88
C SER A 244 3.46 -8.19 -6.66
N GLU A 245 3.05 -8.32 -7.92
CA GLU A 245 3.56 -9.37 -8.79
C GLU A 245 5.06 -9.27 -9.01
N SER A 246 5.59 -8.05 -9.05
CA SER A 246 7.02 -7.79 -9.20
C SER A 246 7.87 -8.33 -8.05
N LEU A 247 7.33 -8.41 -6.84
CA LEU A 247 8.01 -8.93 -5.65
C LEU A 247 7.89 -10.45 -5.51
N LEU A 248 6.93 -11.04 -6.20
CA LEU A 248 6.61 -12.46 -6.06
C LEU A 248 7.79 -13.39 -6.34
N PRO A 249 8.59 -13.21 -7.41
CA PRO A 249 9.72 -14.09 -7.68
C PRO A 249 10.75 -14.16 -6.54
N GLY A 250 10.96 -13.04 -5.84
CA GLY A 250 11.90 -12.98 -4.71
C GLY A 250 11.32 -13.51 -3.40
N LEU A 251 10.02 -13.33 -3.17
CA LEU A 251 9.35 -13.70 -1.92
C LEU A 251 8.73 -15.10 -1.95
N CYS A 252 8.48 -15.66 -3.13
CA CYS A 252 7.80 -16.95 -3.32
C CYS A 252 8.64 -17.86 -4.25
N PRO A 253 9.74 -18.44 -3.75
CA PRO A 253 10.56 -19.33 -4.55
C PRO A 253 9.88 -20.66 -4.88
N HIS A 254 8.91 -21.08 -4.06
CA HIS A 254 8.14 -22.32 -4.22
C HIS A 254 6.65 -22.02 -4.10
N ALA A 255 5.85 -22.59 -4.99
CA ALA A 255 4.41 -22.34 -5.06
C ALA A 255 3.57 -23.51 -4.54
N ASP A 256 4.03 -24.17 -3.47
CA ASP A 256 3.32 -25.26 -2.81
C ASP A 256 2.18 -24.70 -1.91
N ALA A 257 1.15 -25.50 -1.65
CA ALA A 257 0.06 -25.12 -0.75
C ALA A 257 0.37 -25.53 0.71
N PRO A 258 0.21 -24.64 1.72
CA PRO A 258 -0.13 -23.23 1.62
C PRO A 258 0.98 -22.39 0.98
N LEU A 259 0.60 -21.38 0.19
CA LEU A 259 1.57 -20.56 -0.53
C LEU A 259 2.41 -19.72 0.45
N ARG A 260 3.70 -19.96 0.46
CA ARG A 260 4.62 -19.14 1.25
C ARG A 260 5.10 -17.92 0.46
N VAL A 261 4.92 -16.73 1.04
CA VAL A 261 5.43 -15.47 0.49
C VAL A 261 6.17 -14.73 1.60
N GLY A 262 7.48 -14.71 1.52
CA GLY A 262 8.32 -14.22 2.61
C GLY A 262 8.05 -14.99 3.91
N GLU A 263 7.69 -14.27 4.96
CA GLU A 263 7.38 -14.85 6.27
C GLU A 263 5.94 -15.37 6.40
N MET A 264 5.05 -15.05 5.45
CA MET A 264 3.63 -15.37 5.50
C MET A 264 3.28 -16.65 4.76
N LYS A 265 2.11 -17.25 5.13
CA LYS A 265 1.51 -18.41 4.46
C LYS A 265 0.04 -18.14 4.16
N TYR A 266 -0.39 -18.45 2.94
CA TYR A 266 -1.75 -18.18 2.46
C TYR A 266 -2.39 -19.45 1.91
N ASP A 267 -3.66 -19.66 2.26
CA ASP A 267 -4.47 -20.80 1.78
C ASP A 267 -5.31 -20.44 0.55
N VAL A 268 -5.58 -19.14 0.37
CA VAL A 268 -6.44 -18.63 -0.69
C VAL A 268 -5.75 -17.47 -1.41
N ILE A 269 -5.75 -17.52 -2.73
CA ILE A 269 -5.33 -16.40 -3.58
C ILE A 269 -6.55 -15.85 -4.29
N VAL A 270 -6.75 -14.53 -4.18
CA VAL A 270 -7.76 -13.79 -4.91
C VAL A 270 -7.09 -13.03 -6.03
N VAL A 271 -7.51 -13.29 -7.25
CA VAL A 271 -7.16 -12.50 -8.43
C VAL A 271 -8.33 -11.55 -8.67
N PRO A 272 -8.18 -10.24 -8.38
CA PRO A 272 -9.23 -9.28 -8.66
C PRO A 272 -9.42 -9.12 -10.17
N GLY A 273 -10.35 -8.30 -10.64
CA GLY A 273 -10.60 -8.07 -12.06
C GLY A 273 -9.38 -7.50 -12.79
N CYS A 274 -8.36 -8.32 -12.96
CA CYS A 274 -7.14 -8.01 -13.70
C CYS A 274 -7.29 -8.40 -15.16
N GLU A 275 -6.76 -7.59 -16.08
CA GLU A 275 -6.68 -7.91 -17.50
C GLU A 275 -5.39 -8.67 -17.85
N THR A 276 -4.32 -8.40 -17.10
CA THR A 276 -3.02 -9.03 -17.27
C THR A 276 -2.49 -9.59 -15.97
N LEU A 277 -1.71 -10.64 -16.08
CA LEU A 277 -0.83 -11.17 -15.02
C LEU A 277 0.55 -11.44 -15.62
N ARG A 278 1.58 -11.41 -14.78
CA ARG A 278 2.92 -11.84 -15.18
C ARG A 278 2.95 -13.36 -15.39
N SER A 279 3.67 -13.81 -16.41
CA SER A 279 3.92 -15.24 -16.66
C SER A 279 4.42 -15.94 -15.39
N SER A 280 5.34 -15.32 -14.69
CA SER A 280 5.86 -15.85 -13.43
C SER A 280 4.82 -15.93 -12.30
N THR A 281 3.76 -15.14 -12.34
CA THR A 281 2.60 -15.23 -11.43
C THR A 281 1.69 -16.37 -11.84
N LEU A 282 1.39 -16.50 -13.15
CA LEU A 282 0.57 -17.59 -13.68
C LEU A 282 1.14 -18.95 -13.35
N ASP A 283 2.44 -19.17 -13.59
CA ASP A 283 3.14 -20.41 -13.23
C ASP A 283 2.96 -20.79 -11.76
N ARG A 284 3.01 -19.77 -10.86
CA ARG A 284 2.82 -19.98 -9.42
C ARG A 284 1.38 -20.28 -9.05
N LEU A 285 0.41 -19.63 -9.70
CA LEU A 285 -1.01 -19.90 -9.48
C LEU A 285 -1.40 -21.30 -9.92
N GLU A 286 -0.88 -21.76 -11.08
CA GLU A 286 -1.10 -23.12 -11.58
C GLU A 286 -0.56 -24.16 -10.62
N LYS A 287 0.71 -24.03 -10.23
CA LYS A 287 1.34 -24.96 -9.30
C LYS A 287 0.67 -24.97 -7.92
N PHE A 288 0.32 -23.79 -7.39
CA PHE A 288 -0.42 -23.69 -6.13
C PHE A 288 -1.77 -24.41 -6.19
N ARG A 289 -2.50 -24.26 -7.29
CA ARG A 289 -3.78 -24.95 -7.52
C ARG A 289 -3.59 -26.48 -7.66
N GLU A 290 -2.58 -26.92 -8.37
CA GLU A 290 -2.25 -28.34 -8.53
C GLU A 290 -1.93 -29.01 -7.20
N ASP A 291 -1.30 -28.28 -6.28
CA ASP A 291 -0.98 -28.72 -4.92
C ASP A 291 -2.16 -28.59 -3.93
N GLY A 292 -3.36 -28.27 -4.42
CA GLY A 292 -4.60 -28.18 -3.62
C GLY A 292 -4.93 -26.82 -3.06
N GLY A 293 -4.20 -25.77 -3.42
CA GLY A 293 -4.49 -24.39 -3.06
C GLY A 293 -5.73 -23.86 -3.77
N ARG A 294 -6.33 -22.80 -3.21
CA ARG A 294 -7.55 -22.18 -3.74
C ARG A 294 -7.24 -20.87 -4.44
N VAL A 295 -7.58 -20.77 -5.72
CA VAL A 295 -7.51 -19.54 -6.51
C VAL A 295 -8.92 -19.09 -6.83
N ILE A 296 -9.25 -17.84 -6.52
CA ILE A 296 -10.56 -17.23 -6.75
C ILE A 296 -10.37 -16.05 -7.71
N PHE A 297 -11.01 -16.11 -8.85
CA PHE A 297 -11.09 -14.97 -9.77
C PHE A 297 -12.36 -14.17 -9.47
N LEU A 298 -12.21 -12.86 -9.31
CA LEU A 298 -13.32 -11.94 -9.13
C LEU A 298 -13.51 -11.17 -10.44
N GLY A 299 -14.64 -11.41 -11.11
CA GLY A 299 -14.91 -10.91 -12.45
C GLY A 299 -14.35 -11.82 -13.54
N GLU A 300 -13.96 -11.23 -14.66
CA GLU A 300 -13.39 -11.96 -15.78
C GLU A 300 -11.94 -12.40 -15.48
N ALA A 301 -11.57 -13.57 -16.00
CA ALA A 301 -10.20 -14.03 -15.87
C ALA A 301 -9.26 -13.19 -16.77
N PRO A 302 -8.01 -12.96 -16.36
CA PRO A 302 -7.02 -12.27 -17.18
C PRO A 302 -6.86 -12.95 -18.55
N THR A 303 -6.73 -12.14 -19.58
CA THR A 303 -6.59 -12.62 -20.98
C THR A 303 -5.24 -12.24 -21.58
N LEU A 304 -4.45 -11.44 -20.87
CA LEU A 304 -3.15 -10.97 -21.28
C LEU A 304 -2.06 -11.52 -20.35
N GLU A 305 -0.91 -11.77 -20.91
CA GLU A 305 0.32 -12.19 -20.24
C GLU A 305 1.45 -11.27 -20.65
N ASP A 306 2.38 -10.91 -19.72
CA ASP A 306 3.54 -10.04 -19.97
C ASP A 306 4.64 -10.67 -20.85
#